data_167754eb44ad729bc9b3fff1dcecf2ef
#
_entry.id   167754eb44ad729bc9b3fff1dcecf2ef
#
_cell.length_a   1.000
_cell.length_b   1.000
_cell.length_c   1.000
_cell.angle_alpha   90.00
_cell.angle_beta   90.00
_cell.angle_gamma   90.00
#
_symmetry.space_group_name_H-M   'P 1'
#
loop_
_entity.id
_entity.type
_entity.pdbx_description
1 polymer ?
#
loop_
_entity_poly.entity_id
_entity_poly.type
_entity_poly.pdbx_seq_one_letter_code
_entity_poly.pdbx_strand_id
1 'polypeptide(L)'
;MGEKLLSIEEIAENSEDSARQIQRYIRLTYLVPELLEMVDEGKIKMRPAVEISYLDEDAQRDLVDAIDTEDCTPSHAQTIKMRKFFSEGKLNADVITSIMQEEKPNQREKIIIPNKAVEKYIPKSVPLEKRQDYVCKALEHYGKYLQKKRDRER
;
A
#
# COMPACT_ATOMS: atom_id res chain seq x y z
N MET A 1 -33.94 -22.62 -24.41
CA MET A 1 -33.26 -23.28 -23.30
C MET A 1 -32.42 -22.28 -22.57
N GLY A 2 -32.72 -21.99 -21.31
CA GLY A 2 -31.89 -21.10 -20.51
C GLY A 2 -30.56 -21.77 -20.18
N GLU A 3 -29.44 -21.11 -20.50
CA GLU A 3 -28.16 -21.51 -19.95
C GLU A 3 -28.24 -21.44 -18.43
N LYS A 4 -27.98 -22.57 -17.77
CA LYS A 4 -27.93 -22.62 -16.32
C LYS A 4 -26.67 -21.87 -15.89
N LEU A 5 -26.82 -20.66 -15.36
CA LEU A 5 -25.72 -19.93 -14.75
C LEU A 5 -25.24 -20.73 -13.52
N LEU A 6 -23.99 -21.19 -13.59
CA LEU A 6 -23.35 -21.88 -12.46
C LEU A 6 -23.11 -20.89 -11.34
N SER A 7 -23.33 -21.31 -10.10
CA SER A 7 -22.97 -20.51 -8.94
C SER A 7 -21.45 -20.39 -8.82
N ILE A 8 -20.97 -19.39 -8.10
CA ILE A 8 -19.53 -19.20 -7.85
C ILE A 8 -18.93 -20.43 -7.13
N GLU A 9 -19.71 -21.04 -6.25
CA GLU A 9 -19.34 -22.25 -5.53
C GLU A 9 -19.21 -23.43 -6.49
N GLU A 10 -20.14 -23.65 -7.44
CA GLU A 10 -20.06 -24.70 -8.46
C GLU A 10 -18.87 -24.51 -9.39
N ILE A 11 -18.55 -23.26 -9.73
CA ILE A 11 -17.34 -22.96 -10.54
C ILE A 11 -16.07 -23.25 -9.73
N ALA A 12 -16.03 -22.89 -8.45
CA ALA A 12 -14.90 -23.13 -7.57
C ALA A 12 -14.64 -24.63 -7.34
N GLU A 13 -15.69 -25.45 -7.25
CA GLU A 13 -15.57 -26.91 -7.13
C GLU A 13 -14.97 -27.55 -8.39
N ASN A 14 -15.17 -26.93 -9.55
CA ASN A 14 -14.67 -27.40 -10.83
C ASN A 14 -13.33 -26.74 -11.29
N SER A 15 -12.76 -25.89 -10.45
CA SER A 15 -11.50 -25.20 -10.74
C SER A 15 -10.52 -25.34 -9.57
N GLU A 16 -9.24 -25.08 -9.84
CA GLU A 16 -8.20 -25.02 -8.79
C GLU A 16 -8.29 -23.76 -7.94
N ASP A 17 -9.11 -22.79 -8.35
CA ASP A 17 -9.27 -21.50 -7.68
C ASP A 17 -10.34 -21.54 -6.60
N SER A 18 -10.07 -20.87 -5.48
CA SER A 18 -11.08 -20.66 -4.42
C SER A 18 -12.20 -19.72 -4.88
N ALA A 19 -13.40 -19.87 -4.30
CA ALA A 19 -14.53 -18.98 -4.57
C ALA A 19 -14.16 -17.48 -4.40
N ARG A 20 -13.30 -17.16 -3.44
CA ARG A 20 -12.80 -15.78 -3.24
C ARG A 20 -11.95 -15.30 -4.40
N GLN A 21 -11.14 -16.17 -4.99
CA GLN A 21 -10.28 -15.83 -6.14
C GLN A 21 -11.14 -15.59 -7.38
N ILE A 22 -12.14 -16.43 -7.61
CA ILE A 22 -13.11 -16.26 -8.69
C ILE A 22 -13.88 -14.94 -8.56
N GLN A 23 -14.32 -14.57 -7.36
CA GLN A 23 -14.96 -13.27 -7.12
C GLN A 23 -14.03 -12.09 -7.46
N ARG A 24 -12.73 -12.19 -7.15
CA ARG A 24 -11.76 -11.16 -7.54
C ARG A 24 -11.62 -11.04 -9.05
N TYR A 25 -11.56 -12.16 -9.78
CA TYR A 25 -11.52 -12.14 -11.25
C TYR A 25 -12.77 -11.51 -11.84
N ILE A 26 -13.95 -11.84 -11.31
CA ILE A 26 -15.22 -11.20 -11.72
C ILE A 26 -15.15 -9.69 -11.47
N ARG A 27 -14.60 -9.25 -10.33
CA ARG A 27 -14.47 -7.81 -10.05
C ARG A 27 -13.59 -7.08 -11.07
N LEU A 28 -12.57 -7.72 -11.62
CA LEU A 28 -11.71 -7.10 -12.64
C LEU A 28 -12.48 -6.74 -13.94
N THR A 29 -13.59 -7.42 -14.23
CA THR A 29 -14.43 -7.10 -15.40
C THR A 29 -15.10 -5.72 -15.30
N TYR A 30 -15.13 -5.09 -14.14
CA TYR A 30 -15.63 -3.74 -13.92
C TYR A 30 -14.57 -2.64 -14.10
N LEU A 31 -13.33 -3.01 -14.43
CA LEU A 31 -12.28 -2.05 -14.74
C LEU A 31 -12.44 -1.54 -16.18
N VAL A 32 -12.07 -0.26 -16.36
CA VAL A 32 -11.89 0.27 -17.72
C VAL A 32 -10.72 -0.44 -18.41
N PRO A 33 -10.73 -0.57 -19.75
CA PRO A 33 -9.74 -1.36 -20.48
C PRO A 33 -8.29 -1.00 -20.16
N GLU A 34 -7.99 0.28 -19.98
CA GLU A 34 -6.65 0.79 -19.68
C GLU A 34 -6.12 0.27 -18.32
N LEU A 35 -6.98 0.24 -17.30
CA LEU A 35 -6.61 -0.31 -15.98
C LEU A 35 -6.51 -1.84 -16.01
N LEU A 36 -7.36 -2.51 -16.78
CA LEU A 36 -7.28 -3.96 -16.95
C LEU A 36 -5.97 -4.37 -17.64
N GLU A 37 -5.56 -3.64 -18.68
CA GLU A 37 -4.27 -3.84 -19.33
C GLU A 37 -3.10 -3.67 -18.36
N MET A 38 -3.13 -2.65 -17.50
CA MET A 38 -2.10 -2.45 -16.45
C MET A 38 -2.07 -3.62 -15.43
N VAL A 39 -3.19 -4.26 -15.18
CA VAL A 39 -3.26 -5.47 -14.34
C VAL A 39 -2.62 -6.66 -15.05
N ASP A 40 -2.94 -6.88 -16.33
CA ASP A 40 -2.38 -7.96 -17.16
C ASP A 40 -0.87 -7.83 -17.33
N GLU A 41 -0.37 -6.59 -17.47
CA GLU A 41 1.06 -6.28 -17.50
C GLU A 41 1.75 -6.38 -16.11
N GLY A 42 1.00 -6.60 -15.04
CA GLY A 42 1.51 -6.68 -13.67
C GLY A 42 1.91 -5.35 -13.03
N LYS A 43 1.61 -4.23 -13.67
CA LYS A 43 1.83 -2.87 -13.14
C LYS A 43 0.95 -2.60 -11.93
N ILE A 44 -0.31 -3.02 -12.00
CA ILE A 44 -1.26 -2.97 -10.88
C ILE A 44 -1.48 -4.39 -10.37
N LYS A 45 -1.30 -4.58 -9.07
CA LYS A 45 -1.53 -5.90 -8.43
C LYS A 45 -3.03 -6.16 -8.23
N MET A 46 -3.39 -7.43 -8.05
CA MET A 46 -4.76 -7.89 -7.87
C MET A 46 -5.53 -7.14 -6.78
N ARG A 47 -4.93 -6.93 -5.60
CA ARG A 47 -5.61 -6.27 -4.48
C ARG A 47 -5.96 -4.81 -4.76
N PRO A 48 -5.02 -3.95 -5.21
CA PRO A 48 -5.37 -2.60 -5.67
C PRO A 48 -6.44 -2.60 -6.77
N ALA A 49 -6.32 -3.48 -7.76
CA ALA A 49 -7.25 -3.58 -8.88
C ALA A 49 -8.69 -3.86 -8.43
N VAL A 50 -8.87 -4.77 -7.47
CA VAL A 50 -10.19 -5.07 -6.89
C VAL A 50 -10.78 -3.84 -6.18
N GLU A 51 -9.97 -3.08 -5.44
CA GLU A 51 -10.45 -1.84 -4.80
C GLU A 51 -10.86 -0.77 -5.84
N ILE A 52 -10.08 -0.60 -6.91
CA ILE A 52 -10.38 0.32 -8.02
C ILE A 52 -11.69 -0.08 -8.72
N SER A 53 -11.99 -1.37 -8.84
CA SER A 53 -13.20 -1.86 -9.51
C SER A 53 -14.52 -1.43 -8.84
N TYR A 54 -14.45 -0.87 -7.63
CA TYR A 54 -15.62 -0.29 -6.94
C TYR A 54 -15.85 1.18 -7.25
N LEU A 55 -14.92 1.83 -7.94
CA LEU A 55 -15.09 3.17 -8.47
C LEU A 55 -15.94 3.13 -9.73
N ASP A 56 -16.67 4.21 -10.02
CA ASP A 56 -17.34 4.34 -11.30
C ASP A 56 -16.37 4.58 -12.45
N GLU A 57 -16.87 4.57 -13.67
CA GLU A 57 -16.06 4.70 -14.88
C GLU A 57 -15.32 6.04 -14.95
N ASP A 58 -15.98 7.12 -14.53
CA ASP A 58 -15.40 8.47 -14.54
C ASP A 58 -14.23 8.57 -13.54
N ALA A 59 -14.40 8.08 -12.32
CA ALA A 59 -13.34 8.05 -11.32
C ALA A 59 -12.17 7.13 -11.73
N GLN A 60 -12.46 6.03 -12.42
CA GLN A 60 -11.42 5.16 -12.97
C GLN A 60 -10.62 5.86 -14.08
N ARG A 61 -11.25 6.64 -14.95
CA ARG A 61 -10.58 7.45 -15.99
C ARG A 61 -9.72 8.55 -15.38
N ASP A 62 -10.24 9.26 -14.37
CA ASP A 62 -9.48 10.25 -13.60
C ASP A 62 -8.22 9.60 -12.96
N LEU A 63 -8.34 8.34 -12.52
CA LEU A 63 -7.20 7.60 -11.99
C LEU A 63 -6.18 7.23 -13.08
N VAL A 64 -6.61 6.86 -14.29
CA VAL A 64 -5.71 6.62 -15.43
C VAL A 64 -4.91 7.89 -15.73
N ASP A 65 -5.57 9.02 -15.83
CA ASP A 65 -4.92 10.33 -16.07
C ASP A 65 -3.91 10.68 -14.96
N ALA A 66 -4.24 10.38 -13.71
CA ALA A 66 -3.35 10.58 -12.58
C ALA A 66 -2.13 9.63 -12.62
N ILE A 67 -2.31 8.37 -13.03
CA ILE A 67 -1.21 7.41 -13.22
C ILE A 67 -0.24 7.90 -14.28
N ASP A 68 -0.76 8.39 -15.40
CA ASP A 68 0.06 8.90 -16.50
C ASP A 68 0.80 10.19 -16.12
N THR A 69 0.15 11.07 -15.37
CA THR A 69 0.74 12.34 -14.91
C THR A 69 1.83 12.13 -13.86
N GLU A 70 1.61 11.25 -12.90
CA GLU A 70 2.52 10.99 -11.77
C GLU A 70 3.55 9.89 -12.08
N ASP A 71 3.47 9.26 -13.26
CA ASP A 71 4.31 8.13 -13.70
C ASP A 71 4.43 7.02 -12.64
N CYS A 72 3.33 6.75 -11.96
CA CYS A 72 3.29 5.71 -10.91
C CYS A 72 1.89 5.10 -10.76
N THR A 73 1.84 3.84 -10.33
CA THR A 73 0.60 3.14 -10.02
C THR A 73 0.23 3.26 -8.54
N PRO A 74 -1.07 3.25 -8.19
CA PRO A 74 -1.48 3.38 -6.79
C PRO A 74 -1.11 2.15 -5.97
N SER A 75 -0.76 2.37 -4.71
CA SER A 75 -0.61 1.30 -3.72
C SER A 75 -1.99 0.80 -3.25
N HIS A 76 -2.03 -0.38 -2.62
CA HIS A 76 -3.26 -0.91 -2.04
C HIS A 76 -3.88 0.02 -0.98
N ALA A 77 -3.06 0.66 -0.15
CA ALA A 77 -3.54 1.64 0.84
C ALA A 77 -4.16 2.88 0.18
N GLN A 78 -3.57 3.36 -0.91
CA GLN A 78 -4.11 4.49 -1.69
C GLN A 78 -5.45 4.12 -2.35
N THR A 79 -5.58 2.91 -2.91
CA THR A 79 -6.83 2.46 -3.54
C THR A 79 -7.97 2.25 -2.52
N ILE A 80 -7.67 1.75 -1.31
CA ILE A 80 -8.63 1.68 -0.21
C ILE A 80 -9.11 3.09 0.17
N LYS A 81 -8.20 4.05 0.23
CA LYS A 81 -8.53 5.45 0.54
C LYS A 81 -9.41 6.07 -0.54
N MET A 82 -9.09 5.85 -1.83
CA MET A 82 -9.92 6.31 -2.96
C MET A 82 -11.33 5.72 -2.87
N ARG A 83 -11.46 4.42 -2.64
CA ARG A 83 -12.77 3.75 -2.48
C ARG A 83 -13.57 4.34 -1.32
N LYS A 84 -12.92 4.64 -0.19
CA LYS A 84 -13.57 5.30 0.94
C LYS A 84 -14.11 6.69 0.57
N PHE A 85 -13.28 7.54 -0.03
CA PHE A 85 -13.71 8.87 -0.49
C PHE A 85 -14.82 8.78 -1.54
N PHE A 86 -14.77 7.79 -2.42
CA PHE A 86 -15.83 7.52 -3.40
C PHE A 86 -17.15 7.17 -2.72
N SER A 87 -17.15 6.28 -1.74
CA SER A 87 -18.35 5.89 -0.98
C SER A 87 -18.97 7.06 -0.19
N GLU A 88 -18.15 8.05 0.18
CA GLU A 88 -18.57 9.28 0.85
C GLU A 88 -19.01 10.38 -0.13
N GLY A 89 -18.95 10.13 -1.44
CA GLY A 89 -19.26 11.12 -2.47
C GLY A 89 -18.27 12.29 -2.57
N LYS A 90 -17.02 12.08 -2.09
CA LYS A 90 -15.96 13.10 -2.02
C LYS A 90 -14.80 12.86 -2.96
N LEU A 91 -14.86 11.82 -3.79
CA LEU A 91 -13.78 11.53 -4.73
C LEU A 91 -13.95 12.37 -6.00
N ASN A 92 -12.88 13.01 -6.43
CA ASN A 92 -12.76 13.71 -7.72
C ASN A 92 -11.30 13.64 -8.20
N ALA A 93 -11.01 14.14 -9.39
CA ALA A 93 -9.67 14.11 -9.99
C ALA A 93 -8.58 14.73 -9.08
N ASP A 94 -8.88 15.87 -8.44
CA ASP A 94 -7.93 16.54 -7.54
C ASP A 94 -7.61 15.69 -6.30
N VAL A 95 -8.64 15.05 -5.73
CA VAL A 95 -8.47 14.15 -4.57
C VAL A 95 -7.69 12.90 -4.98
N ILE A 96 -7.94 12.33 -6.16
CA ILE A 96 -7.19 11.18 -6.69
C ILE A 96 -5.70 11.56 -6.84
N THR A 97 -5.42 12.67 -7.49
CA THR A 97 -4.05 13.19 -7.66
C THR A 97 -3.37 13.42 -6.31
N SER A 98 -4.06 14.04 -5.37
CA SER A 98 -3.57 14.27 -4.00
C SER A 98 -3.20 12.96 -3.29
N ILE A 99 -4.03 11.92 -3.42
CA ILE A 99 -3.77 10.60 -2.86
C ILE A 99 -2.58 9.93 -3.56
N MET A 100 -2.46 10.08 -4.89
CA MET A 100 -1.33 9.54 -5.66
C MET A 100 0.01 10.16 -5.26
N GLN A 101 0.03 11.44 -4.92
CA GLN A 101 1.20 12.18 -4.47
C GLN A 101 1.60 11.88 -3.01
N GLU A 102 0.76 11.19 -2.24
CA GLU A 102 1.12 10.78 -0.89
C GLU A 102 2.31 9.81 -0.90
N GLU A 103 3.26 10.05 0.01
CA GLU A 103 4.42 9.20 0.18
C GLU A 103 4.00 7.76 0.52
N LYS A 104 4.38 6.81 -0.32
CA LYS A 104 4.09 5.39 -0.09
C LYS A 104 4.90 4.88 1.10
N PRO A 105 4.33 4.00 1.94
CA PRO A 105 5.05 3.44 3.10
C PRO A 105 6.41 2.81 2.74
N ASN A 106 6.55 2.29 1.51
CA ASN A 106 7.79 1.67 1.02
C ASN A 106 8.85 2.71 0.59
N GLN A 107 8.46 3.97 0.36
CA GLN A 107 9.36 5.06 -0.04
C GLN A 107 9.92 5.82 1.16
N ARG A 108 9.37 5.61 2.36
CA ARG A 108 9.94 6.18 3.58
C ARG A 108 11.27 5.53 3.90
N GLU A 109 12.28 6.34 4.07
CA GLU A 109 13.56 5.84 4.57
C GLU A 109 13.36 5.14 5.92
N LYS A 110 13.77 3.87 5.99
CA LYS A 110 13.69 3.08 7.20
C LYS A 110 15.09 2.58 7.56
N ILE A 111 15.52 2.92 8.74
CA ILE A 111 16.71 2.30 9.33
C ILE A 111 16.26 1.04 10.05
N ILE A 112 16.58 -0.12 9.50
CA ILE A 112 16.29 -1.42 10.11
C ILE A 112 17.55 -1.91 10.82
N ILE A 113 17.52 -1.93 12.15
CA ILE A 113 18.61 -2.45 12.98
C ILE A 113 18.20 -3.83 13.48
N PRO A 114 18.89 -4.91 13.07
CA PRO A 114 18.62 -6.25 13.57
C PRO A 114 18.73 -6.29 15.10
N ASN A 115 17.80 -6.93 15.78
CA ASN A 115 17.79 -7.00 17.25
C ASN A 115 19.11 -7.53 17.82
N LYS A 116 19.69 -8.55 17.17
CA LYS A 116 21.02 -9.09 17.53
C LYS A 116 22.16 -8.07 17.54
N ALA A 117 22.08 -7.02 16.72
CA ALA A 117 23.12 -6.00 16.64
C ALA A 117 23.13 -5.08 17.86
N VAL A 118 21.97 -4.82 18.46
CA VAL A 118 21.80 -3.88 19.58
C VAL A 118 21.58 -4.55 20.92
N GLU A 119 21.16 -5.82 20.94
CA GLU A 119 20.79 -6.55 22.15
C GLU A 119 21.88 -6.54 23.22
N LYS A 120 23.13 -6.70 22.83
CA LYS A 120 24.27 -6.67 23.74
C LYS A 120 24.51 -5.32 24.44
N TYR A 121 23.98 -4.24 23.89
CA TYR A 121 24.09 -2.89 24.43
C TYR A 121 22.88 -2.46 25.25
N ILE A 122 21.81 -3.25 25.25
CA ILE A 122 20.59 -2.95 25.99
C ILE A 122 20.59 -3.74 27.29
N PRO A 123 20.54 -3.05 28.45
CA PRO A 123 20.48 -3.73 29.76
C PRO A 123 19.28 -4.67 29.84
N LYS A 124 19.46 -5.83 30.48
CA LYS A 124 18.38 -6.81 30.68
C LYS A 124 17.19 -6.25 31.49
N SER A 125 17.40 -5.20 32.25
CA SER A 125 16.38 -4.50 33.02
C SER A 125 15.42 -3.68 32.16
N VAL A 126 15.75 -3.42 30.88
CA VAL A 126 14.89 -2.67 29.97
C VAL A 126 13.84 -3.60 29.38
N PRO A 127 12.52 -3.35 29.65
CA PRO A 127 11.42 -4.14 29.07
C PRO A 127 11.42 -4.07 27.53
N LEU A 128 10.92 -5.11 26.88
CA LEU A 128 10.86 -5.19 25.42
C LEU A 128 10.18 -3.97 24.78
N GLU A 129 9.09 -3.50 25.38
CA GLU A 129 8.32 -2.34 24.93
C GLU A 129 9.09 -1.02 24.95
N LYS A 130 10.09 -0.91 25.84
CA LYS A 130 10.91 0.30 26.02
C LYS A 130 12.26 0.25 25.30
N ARG A 131 12.58 -0.86 24.64
CA ARG A 131 13.89 -1.03 23.97
C ARG A 131 14.11 -0.04 22.83
N GLN A 132 13.06 0.24 22.05
CA GLN A 132 13.15 1.23 20.97
C GLN A 132 13.43 2.63 21.51
N ASP A 133 12.73 3.06 22.56
CA ASP A 133 12.95 4.36 23.22
C ASP A 133 14.35 4.44 23.82
N TYR A 134 14.83 3.36 24.43
CA TYR A 134 16.20 3.27 24.95
C TYR A 134 17.25 3.49 23.86
N VAL A 135 17.10 2.82 22.71
CA VAL A 135 18.02 2.97 21.57
C VAL A 135 17.98 4.39 21.02
N CYS A 136 16.80 5.00 20.85
CA CYS A 136 16.67 6.37 20.39
C CYS A 136 17.36 7.37 21.33
N LYS A 137 17.19 7.23 22.63
CA LYS A 137 17.87 8.08 23.64
C LYS A 137 19.39 7.88 23.63
N ALA A 138 19.87 6.66 23.44
CA ALA A 138 21.30 6.37 23.31
C ALA A 138 21.90 7.05 22.08
N LEU A 139 21.20 7.03 20.94
CA LEU A 139 21.63 7.71 19.71
C LEU A 139 21.64 9.23 19.86
N GLU A 140 20.62 9.80 20.51
CA GLU A 140 20.55 11.23 20.82
C GLU A 140 21.76 11.66 21.70
N HIS A 141 22.05 10.89 22.73
CA HIS A 141 23.20 11.16 23.62
C HIS A 141 24.51 11.09 22.85
N TYR A 142 24.69 10.08 21.99
CA TYR A 142 25.87 9.93 21.17
C TYR A 142 26.04 11.08 20.17
N GLY A 143 24.95 11.53 19.55
CA GLY A 143 24.95 12.69 18.68
C GLY A 143 25.42 13.97 19.39
N LYS A 144 24.91 14.23 20.59
CA LYS A 144 25.34 15.37 21.45
C LYS A 144 26.82 15.26 21.85
N TYR A 145 27.30 14.04 22.14
CA TYR A 145 28.69 13.80 22.44
C TYR A 145 29.60 14.14 21.25
N LEU A 146 29.27 13.69 20.05
CA LEU A 146 30.05 13.98 18.84
C LEU A 146 30.10 15.48 18.54
N GLN A 147 28.98 16.19 18.74
CA GLN A 147 28.94 17.64 18.54
C GLN A 147 29.86 18.36 19.50
N LYS A 148 29.80 18.05 20.80
CA LYS A 148 30.71 18.60 21.81
C LYS A 148 32.18 18.29 21.53
N LYS A 149 32.47 17.11 20.97
CA LYS A 149 33.84 16.73 20.58
C LYS A 149 34.35 17.61 19.45
N ARG A 150 33.54 17.83 18.41
CA ARG A 150 33.89 18.72 17.29
C ARG A 150 34.11 20.17 17.73
N ASP A 151 33.33 20.67 18.67
CA ASP A 151 33.45 22.04 19.19
C ASP A 151 34.73 22.24 20.03
N ARG A 152 35.27 21.17 20.63
CA ARG A 152 36.52 21.21 21.36
C ARG A 152 37.78 21.11 20.46
N GLU A 153 37.63 20.53 19.27
CA GLU A 153 38.71 20.35 18.28
C GLU A 153 38.84 21.52 17.32
N ARG A 154 37.95 22.51 17.44
CA ARG A 154 37.98 23.79 16.71
C ARG A 154 38.66 24.87 17.55
#